data_ffe3e1c81d64485455f960176f10c075
#
_entry.id   ffe3e1c81d64485455f960176f10c075
#
_cell.length_a   1.000
_cell.length_b   1.000
_cell.length_c   1.000
_cell.angle_alpha   90.00
_cell.angle_beta   90.00
_cell.angle_gamma   90.00
#
_symmetry.space_group_name_H-M   'P 1'
#
loop_
_entity.id
_entity.type
_entity.pdbx_description
1 polymer ?
#
loop_
_entity_poly.entity_id
_entity_poly.type
_entity_poly.pdbx_seq_one_letter_code
_entity_poly.pdbx_strand_id
1 'polypeptide(L)'
;MKDGELMYKVNPYRPGAGTSPLYLAGREIDENEVNGIFEALVNKVPVSSVIYSGLRGVGKTVLLNRFQRIAEEKSVFCKYIEVETRQDFISQIVACSQAFLREVSSKEKIKNLLSKALDALNTLVISFDVKNTTFTVSSQERELYTSTSLTQSLTDVFVYMGQTALEADTPICFFIDEIQYMKEEELGSLIAALHRTNQLGYPVMIIGAGLPKIYKMLSDEKTYTERLFRYKEIGSLNQEQTKKAVVEPAIGFGVKYTEEAIDKIYNITKGYPFFIQMLCSIVYEKTNKELIEVQDVDCSIPYFYRALDSGFFKVRYERCSLADKKFIFAMVKCGELPCTISNIATNLHKPVKSISPTRAQLINKGLVYSARYGELDFTVPEFTGFIQRQEDYNKWCSTEA
;
A
#
# COMPACT_ATOMS: atom_id res chain seq x y z
N MET A 1 -42.96 4.29 28.93
CA MET A 1 -41.88 3.77 28.09
C MET A 1 -41.14 4.97 27.55
N LYS A 2 -39.94 5.29 28.07
CA LYS A 2 -39.11 6.41 27.58
C LYS A 2 -38.39 5.89 26.35
N ASP A 3 -38.54 6.60 25.26
CA ASP A 3 -37.76 6.38 24.03
C ASP A 3 -36.29 6.47 24.36
N GLY A 4 -35.62 5.33 24.28
CA GLY A 4 -34.17 5.26 24.37
C GLY A 4 -33.55 5.92 23.13
N GLU A 5 -33.08 7.13 23.23
CA GLU A 5 -32.14 7.68 22.28
C GLU A 5 -30.99 6.67 22.12
N LEU A 6 -30.87 6.09 20.94
CA LEU A 6 -29.69 5.36 20.53
C LEU A 6 -28.54 6.39 20.47
N MET A 7 -27.92 6.65 21.63
CA MET A 7 -26.66 7.38 21.65
C MET A 7 -25.66 6.54 20.85
N TYR A 8 -25.29 7.00 19.68
CA TYR A 8 -24.18 6.44 18.92
C TYR A 8 -22.92 6.47 19.80
N LYS A 9 -22.57 5.30 20.35
CA LYS A 9 -21.36 5.15 21.15
C LYS A 9 -20.16 5.33 20.20
N VAL A 10 -19.39 6.40 20.39
CA VAL A 10 -18.21 6.64 19.57
C VAL A 10 -17.20 5.50 19.79
N ASN A 11 -16.88 4.77 18.72
CA ASN A 11 -15.98 3.63 18.78
C ASN A 11 -14.53 4.08 18.61
N PRO A 12 -13.62 3.72 19.53
CA PRO A 12 -12.20 4.08 19.40
C PRO A 12 -11.47 3.30 18.29
N TYR A 13 -12.01 2.16 17.86
CA TYR A 13 -11.41 1.32 16.83
C TYR A 13 -12.02 1.63 15.46
N ARG A 14 -11.17 1.67 14.44
CA ARG A 14 -11.53 2.15 13.10
C ARG A 14 -11.15 1.14 12.00
N PRO A 15 -11.90 0.06 11.82
CA PRO A 15 -11.59 -1.00 10.84
C PRO A 15 -11.95 -0.59 9.41
N GLY A 16 -11.46 0.58 8.94
CA GLY A 16 -11.69 1.10 7.59
C GLY A 16 -10.48 0.91 6.68
N ALA A 17 -10.70 0.85 5.36
CA ALA A 17 -9.63 0.82 4.39
C ALA A 17 -8.88 2.17 4.40
N GLY A 18 -7.58 2.15 4.70
CA GLY A 18 -6.76 3.36 4.79
C GLY A 18 -7.10 4.32 5.94
N THR A 19 -8.06 3.97 6.79
CA THR A 19 -8.46 4.79 7.94
C THR A 19 -7.40 4.70 9.03
N SER A 20 -6.87 5.86 9.45
CA SER A 20 -5.89 5.92 10.53
C SER A 20 -6.54 5.53 11.86
N PRO A 21 -5.96 4.57 12.61
CA PRO A 21 -6.38 4.28 13.97
C PRO A 21 -6.07 5.48 14.88
N LEU A 22 -6.70 5.54 16.05
CA LEU A 22 -6.37 6.57 17.04
C LEU A 22 -4.94 6.46 17.56
N TYR A 23 -4.41 5.25 17.62
CA TYR A 23 -3.02 4.97 17.99
C TYR A 23 -2.38 4.02 16.98
N LEU A 24 -1.25 4.43 16.39
CA LEU A 24 -0.51 3.65 15.41
C LEU A 24 0.61 2.85 16.09
N ALA A 25 0.25 1.68 16.62
CA ALA A 25 1.17 0.83 17.35
C ALA A 25 2.22 0.17 16.45
N GLY A 26 3.43 0.03 16.97
CA GLY A 26 4.52 -0.75 16.36
C GLY A 26 5.10 -0.16 15.08
N ARG A 27 4.95 1.15 14.89
CA ARG A 27 5.51 1.91 13.76
C ARG A 27 6.41 3.06 14.21
N GLU A 28 6.69 3.14 15.50
CA GLU A 28 7.46 4.22 16.11
C GLU A 28 8.88 4.31 15.55
N ILE A 29 9.49 3.15 15.25
CA ILE A 29 10.82 3.08 14.62
C ILE A 29 10.78 3.64 13.20
N ASP A 30 9.76 3.26 12.42
CA ASP A 30 9.58 3.74 11.05
C ASP A 30 9.31 5.25 11.03
N GLU A 31 8.49 5.76 11.96
CA GLU A 31 8.21 7.20 12.09
C GLU A 31 9.48 7.98 12.44
N ASN A 32 10.27 7.52 13.41
CA ASN A 32 11.51 8.16 13.81
C ASN A 32 12.55 8.18 12.68
N GLU A 33 12.67 7.08 11.93
CA GLU A 33 13.58 7.01 10.79
C GLU A 33 13.17 7.98 9.68
N VAL A 34 11.88 8.00 9.32
CA VAL A 34 11.36 8.90 8.28
C VAL A 34 11.48 10.37 8.72
N ASN A 35 11.27 10.65 10.00
CA ASN A 35 11.51 11.99 10.56
C ASN A 35 12.97 12.43 10.35
N GLY A 36 13.94 11.55 10.63
CA GLY A 36 15.36 11.81 10.38
C GLY A 36 15.69 11.95 8.89
N ILE A 37 15.04 11.16 8.02
CA ILE A 37 15.20 11.29 6.55
C ILE A 37 14.74 12.67 6.08
N PHE A 38 13.59 13.16 6.54
CA PHE A 38 13.12 14.49 6.13
C PHE A 38 13.98 15.62 6.72
N GLU A 39 14.49 15.46 7.93
CA GLU A 39 15.49 16.41 8.48
C GLU A 39 16.74 16.48 7.59
N ALA A 40 17.26 15.34 7.17
CA ALA A 40 18.40 15.29 6.26
C ALA A 40 18.06 15.94 4.91
N LEU A 41 16.89 15.64 4.34
CA LEU A 41 16.44 16.17 3.06
C LEU A 41 16.30 17.70 3.09
N VAL A 42 15.71 18.27 4.14
CA VAL A 42 15.58 19.72 4.36
C VAL A 42 16.96 20.39 4.49
N ASN A 43 17.91 19.71 5.12
CA ASN A 43 19.30 20.18 5.23
C ASN A 43 20.16 19.88 3.98
N LYS A 44 19.53 19.50 2.86
CA LYS A 44 20.21 19.23 1.57
C LYS A 44 21.22 18.08 1.65
N VAL A 45 21.05 17.18 2.62
CA VAL A 45 21.84 15.96 2.70
C VAL A 45 21.18 14.89 1.81
N PRO A 46 21.95 14.23 0.93
CA PRO A 46 21.39 13.18 0.06
C PRO A 46 20.76 12.05 0.86
N VAL A 47 19.56 11.67 0.48
CA VAL A 47 18.81 10.58 1.11
C VAL A 47 18.36 9.57 0.05
N SER A 48 18.25 8.31 0.44
CA SER A 48 17.66 7.28 -0.42
C SER A 48 16.14 7.27 -0.30
N SER A 49 15.46 7.05 -1.40
CA SER A 49 14.04 6.73 -1.41
C SER A 49 13.76 5.44 -0.64
N VAL A 50 12.53 5.30 -0.11
CA VAL A 50 12.16 4.16 0.75
C VAL A 50 10.99 3.41 0.14
N ILE A 51 11.07 2.08 0.14
CA ILE A 51 9.99 1.19 -0.32
C ILE A 51 9.51 0.31 0.82
N TYR A 52 8.25 0.48 1.20
CA TYR A 52 7.57 -0.35 2.18
C TYR A 52 6.83 -1.49 1.51
N SER A 53 7.17 -2.72 1.88
CA SER A 53 6.52 -3.93 1.39
C SER A 53 5.71 -4.58 2.51
N GLY A 54 4.56 -5.13 2.17
CA GLY A 54 3.74 -5.89 3.13
C GLY A 54 2.43 -6.38 2.53
N LEU A 55 1.79 -7.31 3.20
CA LEU A 55 0.52 -7.87 2.80
C LEU A 55 -0.62 -6.83 2.88
N ARG A 56 -1.80 -7.18 2.38
CA ARG A 56 -2.98 -6.30 2.46
C ARG A 56 -3.47 -6.20 3.92
N GLY A 57 -3.79 -5.00 4.40
CA GLY A 57 -4.32 -4.79 5.77
C GLY A 57 -3.27 -4.69 6.87
N VAL A 58 -1.96 -4.71 6.56
CA VAL A 58 -0.89 -4.50 7.54
C VAL A 58 -0.64 -3.01 7.85
N GLY A 59 -1.37 -2.09 7.19
CA GLY A 59 -1.32 -0.66 7.48
C GLY A 59 -0.39 0.17 6.59
N LYS A 60 -0.01 -0.29 5.38
CA LYS A 60 0.84 0.46 4.43
C LYS A 60 0.33 1.87 4.13
N THR A 61 -0.90 1.97 3.66
CA THR A 61 -1.58 3.24 3.35
C THR A 61 -1.65 4.18 4.56
N VAL A 62 -1.96 3.62 5.73
CA VAL A 62 -2.01 4.38 7.00
C VAL A 62 -0.62 4.95 7.34
N LEU A 63 0.42 4.15 7.13
CA LEU A 63 1.80 4.55 7.38
C LEU A 63 2.25 5.66 6.42
N LEU A 64 1.95 5.54 5.12
CA LEU A 64 2.22 6.60 4.14
C LEU A 64 1.52 7.90 4.49
N ASN A 65 0.24 7.85 4.89
CA ASN A 65 -0.51 9.03 5.32
C ASN A 65 0.10 9.67 6.58
N ARG A 66 0.64 8.87 7.48
CA ARG A 66 1.36 9.37 8.66
C ARG A 66 2.66 10.06 8.27
N PHE A 67 3.42 9.46 7.38
CA PHE A 67 4.67 10.03 6.86
C PHE A 67 4.43 11.33 6.07
N GLN A 68 3.33 11.41 5.32
CA GLN A 68 2.95 12.63 4.64
C GLN A 68 2.76 13.78 5.62
N ARG A 69 2.08 13.56 6.74
CA ARG A 69 1.92 14.59 7.78
C ARG A 69 3.26 15.02 8.36
N ILE A 70 4.19 14.07 8.62
CA ILE A 70 5.54 14.40 9.09
C ILE A 70 6.29 15.24 8.05
N ALA A 71 6.15 14.95 6.76
CA ALA A 71 6.73 15.74 5.68
C ALA A 71 6.17 17.16 5.65
N GLU A 72 4.85 17.31 5.76
CA GLU A 72 4.15 18.61 5.80
C GLU A 72 4.61 19.45 7.01
N GLU A 73 4.72 18.84 8.20
CA GLU A 73 5.24 19.50 9.43
C GLU A 73 6.67 20.03 9.25
N LYS A 74 7.46 19.41 8.35
CA LYS A 74 8.84 19.82 8.04
C LYS A 74 8.97 20.68 6.78
N SER A 75 7.87 21.18 6.25
CA SER A 75 7.86 22.01 5.03
C SER A 75 8.45 21.30 3.79
N VAL A 76 8.36 20.00 3.72
CA VAL A 76 8.65 19.21 2.52
C VAL A 76 7.41 19.24 1.64
N PHE A 77 7.55 19.68 0.38
CA PHE A 77 6.46 19.55 -0.57
C PHE A 77 6.15 18.07 -0.80
N CYS A 78 4.91 17.69 -0.60
CA CYS A 78 4.54 16.30 -0.76
C CYS A 78 3.19 16.13 -1.47
N LYS A 79 3.06 15.04 -2.20
CA LYS A 79 1.83 14.58 -2.83
C LYS A 79 1.69 13.08 -2.71
N TYR A 80 0.45 12.64 -2.51
CA TYR A 80 0.08 11.23 -2.45
C TYR A 80 -0.46 10.78 -3.80
N ILE A 81 0.02 9.64 -4.28
CA ILE A 81 -0.36 9.00 -5.53
C ILE A 81 -0.73 7.55 -5.22
N GLU A 82 -1.95 7.16 -5.53
CA GLU A 82 -2.37 5.76 -5.51
C GLU A 82 -2.34 5.22 -6.95
N VAL A 83 -1.56 4.19 -7.19
CA VAL A 83 -1.46 3.58 -8.51
C VAL A 83 -2.60 2.60 -8.72
N GLU A 84 -3.46 2.90 -9.68
CA GLU A 84 -4.56 2.05 -10.09
C GLU A 84 -4.36 1.52 -11.51
N THR A 85 -4.86 0.31 -11.79
CA THR A 85 -4.76 -0.29 -13.12
C THR A 85 -5.50 0.49 -14.22
N ARG A 86 -6.41 1.38 -13.85
CA ARG A 86 -7.22 2.18 -14.78
C ARG A 86 -6.78 3.63 -14.90
N GLN A 87 -5.94 4.10 -14.00
CA GLN A 87 -5.41 5.47 -14.01
C GLN A 87 -3.99 5.47 -14.56
N ASP A 88 -3.68 6.50 -15.32
CA ASP A 88 -2.36 6.70 -15.87
C ASP A 88 -1.46 7.38 -14.83
N PHE A 89 -0.41 6.69 -14.42
CA PHE A 89 0.57 7.20 -13.44
C PHE A 89 1.23 8.50 -13.92
N ILE A 90 1.50 8.61 -15.23
CA ILE A 90 2.15 9.80 -15.80
C ILE A 90 1.25 11.02 -15.63
N SER A 91 -0.05 10.90 -15.83
CA SER A 91 -1.01 11.99 -15.60
C SER A 91 -0.97 12.47 -14.14
N GLN A 92 -0.85 11.56 -13.17
CA GLN A 92 -0.77 11.91 -11.75
C GLN A 92 0.56 12.63 -11.42
N ILE A 93 1.69 12.14 -11.94
CA ILE A 93 2.99 12.81 -11.78
C ILE A 93 2.98 14.21 -12.40
N VAL A 94 2.40 14.36 -13.59
CA VAL A 94 2.25 15.68 -14.22
C VAL A 94 1.45 16.63 -13.33
N ALA A 95 0.31 16.20 -12.81
CA ALA A 95 -0.51 17.02 -11.90
C ALA A 95 0.23 17.40 -10.60
N CYS A 96 0.98 16.46 -10.02
CA CYS A 96 1.81 16.71 -8.85
C CYS A 96 2.93 17.71 -9.13
N SER A 97 3.58 17.58 -10.30
CA SER A 97 4.64 18.47 -10.75
C SER A 97 4.13 19.90 -10.97
N GLN A 98 2.96 20.03 -11.61
CA GLN A 98 2.29 21.34 -11.77
C GLN A 98 1.93 21.98 -10.44
N ALA A 99 1.48 21.19 -9.45
CA ALA A 99 1.18 21.70 -8.12
C ALA A 99 2.44 22.24 -7.44
N PHE A 100 3.56 21.53 -7.52
CA PHE A 100 4.85 21.99 -7.02
C PHE A 100 5.28 23.31 -7.66
N LEU A 101 5.30 23.38 -8.99
CA LEU A 101 5.74 24.58 -9.72
C LEU A 101 4.86 25.79 -9.39
N ARG A 102 3.55 25.59 -9.20
CA ARG A 102 2.64 26.66 -8.72
C ARG A 102 2.98 27.14 -7.33
N GLU A 103 3.27 26.23 -6.38
CA GLU A 103 3.61 26.56 -5.01
C GLU A 103 4.87 27.43 -4.91
N VAL A 104 5.89 27.10 -5.70
CA VAL A 104 7.16 27.84 -5.68
C VAL A 104 7.20 29.06 -6.63
N SER A 105 6.18 29.26 -7.46
CA SER A 105 6.16 30.26 -8.55
C SER A 105 6.36 31.72 -8.10
N SER A 106 6.03 32.04 -6.84
CA SER A 106 6.20 33.38 -6.28
C SER A 106 7.66 33.73 -5.97
N LYS A 107 8.58 32.77 -5.98
CA LYS A 107 10.00 32.97 -5.64
C LYS A 107 10.77 33.52 -6.84
N GLU A 108 11.22 34.78 -6.77
CA GLU A 108 11.91 35.47 -7.90
C GLU A 108 13.17 34.75 -8.41
N LYS A 109 13.92 34.12 -7.50
CA LYS A 109 15.19 33.42 -7.80
C LYS A 109 15.06 32.28 -8.81
N ILE A 110 13.86 31.72 -9.00
CA ILE A 110 13.65 30.49 -9.79
C ILE A 110 12.96 30.73 -11.13
N LYS A 111 12.69 31.97 -11.54
CA LYS A 111 11.92 32.28 -12.78
C LYS A 111 12.45 31.53 -14.03
N ASN A 112 13.77 31.50 -14.24
CA ASN A 112 14.36 30.80 -15.37
C ASN A 112 14.25 29.26 -15.26
N LEU A 113 14.34 28.73 -14.03
CA LEU A 113 14.19 27.30 -13.79
C LEU A 113 12.74 26.86 -13.92
N LEU A 114 11.83 27.72 -13.49
CA LEU A 114 10.39 27.51 -13.64
C LEU A 114 9.99 27.34 -15.11
N SER A 115 10.53 28.21 -16.03
CA SER A 115 10.30 28.07 -17.46
C SER A 115 10.80 26.72 -17.98
N LYS A 116 12.05 26.34 -17.67
CA LYS A 116 12.61 25.05 -18.10
C LYS A 116 11.83 23.83 -17.57
N ALA A 117 11.39 23.90 -16.32
CA ALA A 117 10.59 22.84 -15.72
C ALA A 117 9.19 22.73 -16.40
N LEU A 118 8.57 23.87 -16.73
CA LEU A 118 7.32 23.91 -17.50
C LEU A 118 7.51 23.37 -18.92
N ASP A 119 8.60 23.72 -19.62
CA ASP A 119 8.90 23.21 -20.94
C ASP A 119 9.10 21.68 -20.95
N ALA A 120 9.86 21.15 -19.97
CA ALA A 120 10.01 19.70 -19.80
C ALA A 120 8.67 19.00 -19.52
N LEU A 121 7.81 19.63 -18.70
CA LEU A 121 6.50 19.11 -18.40
C LEU A 121 5.59 19.10 -19.65
N ASN A 122 5.62 20.17 -20.43
CA ASN A 122 4.91 20.27 -21.70
C ASN A 122 5.34 19.19 -22.69
N THR A 123 6.67 18.96 -22.77
CA THR A 123 7.22 17.88 -23.60
C THR A 123 6.68 16.52 -23.20
N LEU A 124 6.64 16.21 -21.90
CA LEU A 124 6.10 14.96 -21.39
C LEU A 124 4.59 14.83 -21.72
N VAL A 125 3.81 15.89 -21.49
CA VAL A 125 2.35 15.93 -21.78
C VAL A 125 2.07 15.68 -23.26
N ILE A 126 2.80 16.34 -24.16
CA ILE A 126 2.61 16.23 -25.60
C ILE A 126 3.01 14.86 -26.12
N SER A 127 4.19 14.36 -25.70
CA SER A 127 4.74 13.10 -26.19
C SER A 127 3.91 11.89 -25.81
N PHE A 128 3.18 11.95 -24.68
CA PHE A 128 2.44 10.82 -24.12
C PHE A 128 0.93 11.02 -24.06
N ASP A 129 0.39 12.03 -24.78
CA ASP A 129 -1.05 12.33 -24.89
C ASP A 129 -1.77 12.33 -23.53
N VAL A 130 -1.17 12.99 -22.55
CA VAL A 130 -1.65 13.04 -21.16
C VAL A 130 -2.98 13.80 -21.13
N LYS A 131 -4.06 13.08 -20.81
CA LYS A 131 -5.42 13.64 -20.76
C LYS A 131 -5.62 14.53 -19.53
N ASN A 132 -6.53 15.50 -19.63
CA ASN A 132 -6.92 16.41 -18.53
C ASN A 132 -5.83 17.38 -18.05
N THR A 133 -4.95 17.84 -18.95
CA THR A 133 -4.02 18.92 -18.65
C THR A 133 -4.58 20.27 -19.06
N THR A 134 -4.22 21.32 -18.31
CA THR A 134 -4.63 22.72 -18.60
C THR A 134 -3.86 23.35 -19.76
N PHE A 135 -3.02 22.58 -20.46
CA PHE A 135 -2.23 23.08 -21.58
C PHE A 135 -2.93 22.82 -22.91
N THR A 136 -3.15 23.90 -23.67
CA THR A 136 -3.54 23.85 -25.07
C THR A 136 -2.29 23.87 -25.95
N VAL A 137 -2.02 22.78 -26.65
CA VAL A 137 -0.85 22.65 -27.53
C VAL A 137 -1.27 22.75 -28.99
N SER A 138 -0.55 23.55 -29.74
CA SER A 138 -0.78 23.68 -31.19
C SER A 138 -0.30 22.43 -31.94
N SER A 139 -0.93 22.16 -33.11
CA SER A 139 -0.56 21.00 -33.95
C SER A 139 0.89 21.03 -34.47
N GLN A 140 1.49 22.23 -34.61
CA GLN A 140 2.88 22.40 -35.03
C GLN A 140 3.90 22.04 -33.95
N GLU A 141 3.56 22.22 -32.68
CA GLU A 141 4.44 21.83 -31.56
C GLU A 141 4.46 20.32 -31.36
N ARG A 142 3.40 19.58 -31.70
CA ARG A 142 3.36 18.11 -31.59
C ARG A 142 4.42 17.41 -32.45
N GLU A 143 4.74 17.90 -33.65
CA GLU A 143 5.73 17.28 -34.56
C GLU A 143 7.17 17.38 -34.03
N LEU A 144 7.48 18.40 -33.23
CA LEU A 144 8.83 18.64 -32.67
C LEU A 144 9.15 17.73 -31.49
N TYR A 145 8.15 17.21 -30.78
CA TYR A 145 8.33 16.49 -29.52
C TYR A 145 8.12 14.97 -29.61
N THR A 146 7.76 14.43 -30.77
CA THR A 146 7.38 13.01 -30.95
C THR A 146 8.53 12.00 -30.91
N SER A 147 9.78 12.40 -30.66
CA SER A 147 10.96 11.52 -30.69
C SER A 147 11.57 11.19 -29.32
N THR A 148 11.01 11.69 -28.22
CA THR A 148 11.58 11.46 -26.87
C THR A 148 10.95 10.24 -26.20
N SER A 149 11.79 9.40 -25.57
CA SER A 149 11.29 8.27 -24.77
C SER A 149 10.68 8.74 -23.46
N LEU A 150 9.74 7.96 -22.89
CA LEU A 150 9.15 8.24 -21.57
C LEU A 150 10.25 8.44 -20.50
N THR A 151 11.27 7.60 -20.51
CA THR A 151 12.39 7.68 -19.58
C THR A 151 13.12 9.02 -19.67
N GLN A 152 13.39 9.52 -20.88
CA GLN A 152 14.07 10.80 -21.04
C GLN A 152 13.19 11.97 -20.59
N SER A 153 11.94 12.03 -21.06
CA SER A 153 11.02 13.12 -20.72
C SER A 153 10.72 13.18 -19.21
N LEU A 154 10.52 12.03 -18.56
CA LEU A 154 10.31 11.99 -17.12
C LEU A 154 11.58 12.36 -16.34
N THR A 155 12.74 11.94 -16.83
CA THR A 155 14.03 12.33 -16.22
C THR A 155 14.24 13.84 -16.29
N ASP A 156 13.98 14.48 -17.42
CA ASP A 156 14.12 15.93 -17.58
C ASP A 156 13.15 16.68 -16.63
N VAL A 157 11.90 16.23 -16.51
CA VAL A 157 10.94 16.79 -15.54
C VAL A 157 11.52 16.73 -14.12
N PHE A 158 11.97 15.54 -13.69
CA PHE A 158 12.49 15.36 -12.33
C PHE A 158 13.78 16.17 -12.08
N VAL A 159 14.67 16.28 -13.07
CA VAL A 159 15.90 17.07 -12.98
C VAL A 159 15.59 18.54 -12.80
N TYR A 160 14.71 19.13 -13.65
CA TYR A 160 14.37 20.56 -13.53
C TYR A 160 13.52 20.85 -12.28
N MET A 161 12.65 19.93 -11.87
CA MET A 161 11.96 20.06 -10.59
C MET A 161 12.93 20.00 -9.43
N GLY A 162 13.88 19.06 -9.46
CA GLY A 162 14.89 18.92 -8.41
C GLY A 162 15.79 20.14 -8.29
N GLN A 163 16.23 20.69 -9.42
CA GLN A 163 16.98 21.95 -9.44
C GLN A 163 16.15 23.10 -8.87
N THR A 164 14.88 23.20 -9.28
CA THR A 164 13.95 24.21 -8.77
C THR A 164 13.73 24.05 -7.27
N ALA A 165 13.58 22.81 -6.79
CA ALA A 165 13.42 22.48 -5.37
C ALA A 165 14.62 22.91 -4.52
N LEU A 166 15.85 22.67 -5.06
CA LEU A 166 17.09 23.07 -4.40
C LEU A 166 17.20 24.59 -4.24
N GLU A 167 16.92 25.34 -5.31
CA GLU A 167 16.98 26.81 -5.32
C GLU A 167 15.83 27.46 -4.55
N ALA A 168 14.67 26.79 -4.52
CA ALA A 168 13.50 27.24 -3.79
C ALA A 168 13.54 26.89 -2.30
N ASP A 169 14.54 26.17 -1.81
CA ASP A 169 14.57 25.58 -0.47
C ASP A 169 13.26 24.83 -0.13
N THR A 170 12.77 24.05 -1.07
CA THR A 170 11.49 23.31 -0.93
C THR A 170 11.69 21.88 -1.42
N PRO A 171 12.18 20.97 -0.57
CA PRO A 171 12.39 19.57 -0.94
C PRO A 171 11.10 18.89 -1.38
N ILE A 172 11.21 17.84 -2.18
CA ILE A 172 10.06 17.12 -2.75
C ILE A 172 10.07 15.66 -2.27
N CYS A 173 8.91 15.19 -1.79
CA CYS A 173 8.64 13.78 -1.53
C CYS A 173 7.32 13.35 -2.18
N PHE A 174 7.33 12.38 -3.08
CA PHE A 174 6.11 11.75 -3.56
C PHE A 174 5.84 10.47 -2.76
N PHE A 175 4.62 10.38 -2.21
CA PHE A 175 4.13 9.16 -1.58
C PHE A 175 3.39 8.35 -2.62
N ILE A 176 3.87 7.13 -2.92
CA ILE A 176 3.30 6.30 -3.99
C ILE A 176 2.81 4.99 -3.37
N ASP A 177 1.49 4.82 -3.32
CA ASP A 177 0.87 3.57 -2.84
C ASP A 177 0.55 2.62 -3.99
N GLU A 178 0.44 1.35 -3.69
CA GLU A 178 0.09 0.26 -4.61
C GLU A 178 1.03 0.21 -5.84
N ILE A 179 2.32 0.52 -5.67
CA ILE A 179 3.34 0.60 -6.77
C ILE A 179 3.32 -0.65 -7.67
N GLN A 180 2.95 -1.82 -7.14
CA GLN A 180 2.92 -3.04 -7.92
C GLN A 180 1.89 -3.05 -9.07
N TYR A 181 1.07 -2.03 -9.21
CA TYR A 181 0.16 -1.85 -10.35
C TYR A 181 0.73 -0.93 -11.42
N MET A 182 1.90 -0.35 -11.19
CA MET A 182 2.60 0.46 -12.18
C MET A 182 3.02 -0.40 -13.38
N LYS A 183 2.96 0.16 -14.57
CA LYS A 183 3.48 -0.51 -15.77
C LYS A 183 5.01 -0.55 -15.71
N GLU A 184 5.61 -1.57 -16.32
CA GLU A 184 7.08 -1.74 -16.33
C GLU A 184 7.79 -0.50 -16.89
N GLU A 185 7.32 0.04 -18.02
CA GLU A 185 7.90 1.24 -18.63
C GLU A 185 7.82 2.47 -17.71
N GLU A 186 6.69 2.65 -17.01
CA GLU A 186 6.50 3.76 -16.05
C GLU A 186 7.44 3.60 -14.84
N LEU A 187 7.54 2.38 -14.29
CA LEU A 187 8.40 2.06 -13.17
C LEU A 187 9.88 2.25 -13.54
N GLY A 188 10.32 1.71 -14.68
CA GLY A 188 11.67 1.86 -15.18
C GLY A 188 12.05 3.31 -15.42
N SER A 189 11.13 4.13 -15.94
CA SER A 189 11.31 5.56 -16.16
C SER A 189 11.40 6.34 -14.85
N LEU A 190 10.57 6.04 -13.86
CA LEU A 190 10.64 6.64 -12.53
C LEU A 190 11.97 6.33 -11.83
N ILE A 191 12.40 5.08 -11.89
CA ILE A 191 13.69 4.65 -11.33
C ILE A 191 14.86 5.42 -11.96
N ALA A 192 14.87 5.57 -13.29
CA ALA A 192 15.90 6.33 -14.00
C ALA A 192 15.89 7.80 -13.60
N ALA A 193 14.73 8.42 -13.50
CA ALA A 193 14.57 9.81 -13.08
C ALA A 193 15.07 10.05 -11.66
N LEU A 194 14.69 9.21 -10.70
CA LEU A 194 15.14 9.27 -9.31
C LEU A 194 16.66 9.04 -9.20
N HIS A 195 17.19 8.09 -9.95
CA HIS A 195 18.64 7.84 -9.96
C HIS A 195 19.40 9.07 -10.46
N ARG A 196 18.91 9.73 -11.52
CA ARG A 196 19.55 10.93 -12.06
C ARG A 196 19.48 12.11 -11.09
N THR A 197 18.34 12.36 -10.45
CA THR A 197 18.23 13.42 -9.45
C THR A 197 19.10 13.16 -8.23
N ASN A 198 19.24 11.92 -7.80
CA ASN A 198 20.13 11.53 -6.70
C ASN A 198 21.61 11.75 -7.06
N GLN A 199 22.03 11.37 -8.29
CA GLN A 199 23.40 11.66 -8.77
C GLN A 199 23.73 13.15 -8.78
N LEU A 200 22.75 14.01 -9.03
CA LEU A 200 22.90 15.47 -9.06
C LEU A 200 22.75 16.11 -7.68
N GLY A 201 22.46 15.34 -6.64
CA GLY A 201 22.27 15.84 -5.29
C GLY A 201 20.99 16.68 -5.11
N TYR A 202 19.99 16.50 -5.96
CA TYR A 202 18.74 17.25 -5.86
C TYR A 202 17.80 16.66 -4.76
N PRO A 203 17.10 17.53 -4.02
CA PRO A 203 16.26 17.12 -2.89
C PRO A 203 14.89 16.58 -3.36
N VAL A 204 14.92 15.47 -4.11
CA VAL A 204 13.72 14.78 -4.59
C VAL A 204 13.81 13.31 -4.19
N MET A 205 12.77 12.82 -3.54
CA MET A 205 12.65 11.41 -3.15
C MET A 205 11.26 10.89 -3.31
N ILE A 206 11.11 9.58 -3.20
CA ILE A 206 9.81 8.92 -3.00
C ILE A 206 9.80 8.09 -1.73
N ILE A 207 8.62 7.94 -1.13
CA ILE A 207 8.32 6.87 -0.19
C ILE A 207 7.20 6.05 -0.80
N GLY A 208 7.52 4.82 -1.17
CA GLY A 208 6.60 3.95 -1.87
C GLY A 208 6.10 2.79 -1.01
N ALA A 209 4.89 2.29 -1.32
CA ALA A 209 4.35 1.10 -0.69
C ALA A 209 3.75 0.13 -1.70
N GLY A 210 3.82 -1.17 -1.39
CA GLY A 210 3.24 -2.20 -2.25
C GLY A 210 3.23 -3.59 -1.64
N LEU A 211 2.74 -4.55 -2.43
CA LEU A 211 2.76 -5.97 -2.09
C LEU A 211 4.18 -6.55 -2.25
N PRO A 212 4.52 -7.69 -1.63
CA PRO A 212 5.87 -8.28 -1.67
C PRO A 212 6.44 -8.51 -3.08
N LYS A 213 5.61 -8.62 -4.11
CA LYS A 213 6.07 -8.73 -5.50
C LYS A 213 6.88 -7.52 -6.00
N ILE A 214 6.80 -6.37 -5.29
CA ILE A 214 7.52 -5.15 -5.65
C ILE A 214 9.03 -5.34 -5.66
N TYR A 215 9.58 -6.17 -4.77
CA TYR A 215 11.01 -6.47 -4.74
C TYR A 215 11.49 -7.03 -6.08
N LYS A 216 10.74 -8.01 -6.62
CA LYS A 216 11.06 -8.61 -7.91
C LYS A 216 10.91 -7.58 -9.04
N MET A 217 9.83 -6.82 -9.06
CA MET A 217 9.60 -5.81 -10.10
C MET A 217 10.74 -4.79 -10.15
N LEU A 218 11.18 -4.30 -8.99
CA LEU A 218 12.27 -3.32 -8.92
C LEU A 218 13.62 -3.92 -9.31
N SER A 219 13.91 -5.16 -8.94
CA SER A 219 15.18 -5.82 -9.29
C SER A 219 15.25 -6.20 -10.77
N ASP A 220 14.12 -6.56 -11.39
CA ASP A 220 14.06 -6.92 -12.81
C ASP A 220 14.28 -5.67 -13.71
N GLU A 221 13.94 -4.46 -13.25
CA GLU A 221 14.06 -3.22 -14.03
C GLU A 221 15.50 -2.73 -14.18
N LYS A 222 16.22 -2.55 -13.08
CA LYS A 222 17.59 -1.99 -13.10
C LYS A 222 18.46 -2.57 -11.99
N THR A 223 19.69 -2.88 -12.30
CA THR A 223 20.67 -3.47 -11.36
C THR A 223 21.07 -2.55 -10.20
N TYR A 224 20.84 -1.23 -10.31
CA TYR A 224 21.20 -0.27 -9.27
C TYR A 224 20.07 0.05 -8.28
N THR A 225 18.90 -0.54 -8.44
CA THR A 225 17.73 -0.30 -7.55
C THR A 225 18.01 -0.68 -6.10
N GLU A 226 18.83 -1.70 -5.87
CA GLU A 226 19.26 -2.11 -4.52
C GLU A 226 20.05 -1.01 -3.77
N ARG A 227 20.69 -0.07 -4.48
CA ARG A 227 21.41 1.07 -3.91
C ARG A 227 20.60 2.36 -3.92
N LEU A 228 19.58 2.43 -4.77
CA LEU A 228 18.71 3.60 -4.91
C LEU A 228 17.64 3.63 -3.82
N PHE A 229 17.14 2.46 -3.42
CA PHE A 229 16.07 2.34 -2.44
C PHE A 229 16.52 1.67 -1.15
N ARG A 230 15.94 2.15 -0.02
CA ARG A 230 15.90 1.38 1.22
C ARG A 230 14.63 0.56 1.23
N TYR A 231 14.75 -0.72 1.48
CA TYR A 231 13.62 -1.65 1.52
C TYR A 231 13.23 -1.94 2.96
N LYS A 232 11.95 -1.80 3.25
CA LYS A 232 11.35 -2.06 4.56
C LYS A 232 10.18 -3.02 4.43
N GLU A 233 10.15 -4.02 5.28
CA GLU A 233 9.01 -4.93 5.35
C GLU A 233 8.16 -4.58 6.56
N ILE A 234 6.84 -4.46 6.36
CA ILE A 234 5.88 -4.29 7.43
C ILE A 234 4.88 -5.44 7.44
N GLY A 235 4.63 -5.96 8.63
CA GLY A 235 3.79 -7.13 8.84
C GLY A 235 2.86 -6.98 10.03
N SER A 236 2.48 -8.14 10.58
CA SER A 236 1.72 -8.23 11.82
C SER A 236 2.48 -7.63 13.00
N LEU A 237 1.73 -7.14 13.95
CA LEU A 237 2.24 -6.65 15.24
C LEU A 237 2.63 -7.84 16.12
N ASN A 238 3.68 -7.70 16.90
CA ASN A 238 3.98 -8.67 17.96
C ASN A 238 3.01 -8.49 19.14
N GLN A 239 3.13 -9.31 20.17
CA GLN A 239 2.22 -9.31 21.32
C GLN A 239 2.20 -7.96 22.06
N GLU A 240 3.35 -7.36 22.32
CA GLU A 240 3.47 -6.06 22.98
C GLU A 240 2.88 -4.92 22.14
N GLN A 241 3.14 -4.93 20.84
CA GLN A 241 2.57 -3.96 19.91
C GLN A 241 1.05 -4.14 19.78
N THR A 242 0.56 -5.39 19.80
CA THR A 242 -0.88 -5.68 19.80
C THR A 242 -1.53 -5.17 21.07
N LYS A 243 -0.91 -5.38 22.23
CA LYS A 243 -1.38 -4.83 23.51
C LYS A 243 -1.56 -3.31 23.40
N LYS A 244 -0.57 -2.58 22.89
CA LYS A 244 -0.70 -1.13 22.65
C LYS A 244 -1.83 -0.79 21.67
N ALA A 245 -1.96 -1.54 20.57
CA ALA A 245 -3.02 -1.32 19.58
C ALA A 245 -4.44 -1.53 20.14
N VAL A 246 -4.58 -2.39 21.16
CA VAL A 246 -5.84 -2.65 21.87
C VAL A 246 -6.09 -1.60 22.95
N VAL A 247 -5.10 -1.33 23.79
CA VAL A 247 -5.29 -0.55 25.04
C VAL A 247 -5.30 0.96 24.78
N GLU A 248 -4.32 1.47 24.02
CA GLU A 248 -4.15 2.92 23.86
C GLU A 248 -5.39 3.64 23.28
N PRO A 249 -6.07 3.12 22.24
CA PRO A 249 -7.29 3.74 21.76
C PRO A 249 -8.42 3.78 22.78
N ALA A 250 -8.49 2.79 23.70
CA ALA A 250 -9.56 2.63 24.66
C ALA A 250 -9.44 3.55 25.89
N ILE A 251 -8.23 4.00 26.23
CA ILE A 251 -7.96 4.83 27.42
C ILE A 251 -8.83 6.08 27.45
N GLY A 252 -8.92 6.80 26.35
CA GLY A 252 -9.73 8.01 26.22
C GLY A 252 -11.24 7.79 26.30
N PHE A 253 -11.68 6.51 26.27
CA PHE A 253 -13.08 6.10 26.30
C PHE A 253 -13.46 5.40 27.61
N GLY A 254 -12.56 5.37 28.60
CA GLY A 254 -12.80 4.78 29.92
C GLY A 254 -12.93 3.27 29.93
N VAL A 255 -12.44 2.59 28.89
CA VAL A 255 -12.51 1.12 28.78
C VAL A 255 -11.13 0.51 28.99
N LYS A 256 -11.09 -0.57 29.76
CA LYS A 256 -9.89 -1.36 30.06
C LYS A 256 -10.08 -2.79 29.56
N TYR A 257 -8.98 -3.49 29.38
CA TYR A 257 -8.93 -4.90 28.98
C TYR A 257 -8.13 -5.68 30.01
N THR A 258 -8.57 -6.90 30.32
CA THR A 258 -7.74 -7.83 31.10
C THR A 258 -6.60 -8.39 30.22
N GLU A 259 -5.51 -8.85 30.82
CA GLU A 259 -4.38 -9.44 30.08
C GLU A 259 -4.84 -10.67 29.28
N GLU A 260 -5.71 -11.50 29.84
CA GLU A 260 -6.27 -12.69 29.18
C GLU A 260 -7.12 -12.29 27.96
N ALA A 261 -7.85 -11.17 28.01
CA ALA A 261 -8.60 -10.65 26.86
C ALA A 261 -7.65 -10.18 25.75
N ILE A 262 -6.57 -9.50 26.11
CA ILE A 262 -5.54 -9.05 25.16
C ILE A 262 -4.85 -10.24 24.51
N ASP A 263 -4.45 -11.24 25.27
CA ASP A 263 -3.84 -12.46 24.76
C ASP A 263 -4.79 -13.22 23.83
N LYS A 264 -6.08 -13.27 24.18
CA LYS A 264 -7.09 -13.87 23.33
C LYS A 264 -7.22 -13.13 21.99
N ILE A 265 -7.27 -11.79 22.01
CA ILE A 265 -7.31 -10.95 20.79
C ILE A 265 -6.07 -11.22 19.93
N TYR A 266 -4.86 -11.25 20.54
CA TYR A 266 -3.63 -11.58 19.82
C TYR A 266 -3.69 -12.96 19.17
N ASN A 267 -4.13 -13.99 19.92
CA ASN A 267 -4.22 -15.36 19.44
C ASN A 267 -5.19 -15.53 18.27
N ILE A 268 -6.29 -14.77 18.24
CA ILE A 268 -7.27 -14.78 17.15
C ILE A 268 -6.75 -14.00 15.93
N THR A 269 -6.22 -12.80 16.16
CA THR A 269 -5.82 -11.89 15.09
C THR A 269 -4.41 -12.15 14.57
N LYS A 270 -3.59 -12.90 15.30
CA LYS A 270 -2.16 -13.10 15.05
C LYS A 270 -1.41 -11.79 14.86
N GLY A 271 -1.85 -10.75 15.56
CA GLY A 271 -1.28 -9.41 15.46
C GLY A 271 -1.59 -8.68 14.15
N TYR A 272 -2.53 -9.16 13.33
CA TYR A 272 -2.85 -8.54 12.04
C TYR A 272 -3.62 -7.23 12.24
N PRO A 273 -3.06 -6.06 11.86
CA PRO A 273 -3.59 -4.75 12.27
C PRO A 273 -5.06 -4.54 11.94
N PHE A 274 -5.49 -4.91 10.73
CA PHE A 274 -6.89 -4.79 10.32
C PHE A 274 -7.82 -5.69 11.16
N PHE A 275 -7.38 -6.90 11.51
CA PHE A 275 -8.18 -7.82 12.33
C PHE A 275 -8.27 -7.34 13.78
N ILE A 276 -7.19 -6.76 14.33
CA ILE A 276 -7.22 -6.15 15.66
C ILE A 276 -8.27 -5.05 15.70
N GLN A 277 -8.23 -4.10 14.75
CA GLN A 277 -9.21 -3.01 14.69
C GLN A 277 -10.65 -3.54 14.55
N MET A 278 -10.87 -4.54 13.71
CA MET A 278 -12.19 -5.12 13.49
C MET A 278 -12.72 -5.86 14.72
N LEU A 279 -11.90 -6.75 15.32
CA LEU A 279 -12.31 -7.51 16.49
C LEU A 279 -12.58 -6.59 17.69
N CYS A 280 -11.67 -5.67 17.97
CA CYS A 280 -11.82 -4.72 19.06
C CYS A 280 -13.02 -3.79 18.86
N SER A 281 -13.31 -3.36 17.62
CA SER A 281 -14.51 -2.59 17.30
C SER A 281 -15.78 -3.36 17.66
N ILE A 282 -15.87 -4.63 17.28
CA ILE A 282 -17.03 -5.49 17.56
C ILE A 282 -17.16 -5.75 19.06
N VAL A 283 -16.06 -6.06 19.75
CA VAL A 283 -16.06 -6.26 21.20
C VAL A 283 -16.59 -5.01 21.90
N TYR A 284 -16.06 -3.84 21.55
CA TYR A 284 -16.46 -2.57 22.13
C TYR A 284 -17.93 -2.23 21.90
N GLU A 285 -18.48 -2.50 20.70
CA GLU A 285 -19.88 -2.23 20.37
C GLU A 285 -20.85 -3.16 21.12
N LYS A 286 -20.43 -4.40 21.38
CA LYS A 286 -21.28 -5.41 22.04
C LYS A 286 -21.21 -5.38 23.56
N THR A 287 -20.19 -4.75 24.11
CA THR A 287 -19.92 -4.73 25.55
C THR A 287 -20.21 -3.34 26.12
N ASN A 288 -21.11 -3.25 27.12
CA ASN A 288 -21.40 -2.03 27.89
C ASN A 288 -20.70 -2.02 29.25
N LYS A 289 -19.44 -2.49 29.29
CA LYS A 289 -18.62 -2.58 30.50
C LYS A 289 -17.42 -1.65 30.39
N GLU A 290 -16.93 -1.19 31.54
CA GLU A 290 -15.66 -0.47 31.62
C GLU A 290 -14.45 -1.44 31.59
N LEU A 291 -14.63 -2.70 31.96
CA LEU A 291 -13.61 -3.74 31.92
C LEU A 291 -14.06 -4.84 30.95
N ILE A 292 -13.26 -5.06 29.92
CA ILE A 292 -13.47 -6.11 28.92
C ILE A 292 -12.65 -7.35 29.34
N GLU A 293 -13.34 -8.46 29.48
CA GLU A 293 -12.81 -9.76 29.89
C GLU A 293 -12.77 -10.75 28.72
N VAL A 294 -12.12 -11.88 28.91
CA VAL A 294 -11.98 -12.92 27.87
C VAL A 294 -13.32 -13.42 27.34
N GLN A 295 -14.35 -13.50 28.19
CA GLN A 295 -15.71 -13.93 27.81
C GLN A 295 -16.36 -12.93 26.82
N ASP A 296 -16.10 -11.63 26.98
CA ASP A 296 -16.62 -10.59 26.07
C ASP A 296 -16.00 -10.75 24.67
N VAL A 297 -14.73 -11.10 24.62
CA VAL A 297 -14.02 -11.41 23.37
C VAL A 297 -14.61 -12.69 22.75
N ASP A 298 -14.77 -13.77 23.53
CA ASP A 298 -15.30 -15.04 23.05
C ASP A 298 -16.72 -14.89 22.46
N CYS A 299 -17.58 -14.14 23.13
CA CYS A 299 -18.93 -13.83 22.64
C CYS A 299 -18.90 -13.02 21.31
N SER A 300 -17.82 -12.31 21.03
CA SER A 300 -17.65 -11.46 19.84
C SER A 300 -17.09 -12.20 18.64
N ILE A 301 -16.41 -13.34 18.83
CA ILE A 301 -15.76 -14.13 17.77
C ILE A 301 -16.72 -14.49 16.61
N PRO A 302 -17.94 -14.99 16.84
CA PRO A 302 -18.85 -15.33 15.72
C PRO A 302 -19.21 -14.12 14.85
N TYR A 303 -19.32 -12.94 15.45
CA TYR A 303 -19.61 -11.70 14.72
C TYR A 303 -18.39 -11.22 13.92
N PHE A 304 -17.20 -11.38 14.48
CA PHE A 304 -15.95 -11.07 13.80
C PHE A 304 -15.78 -11.91 12.53
N TYR A 305 -15.90 -13.23 12.61
CA TYR A 305 -15.80 -14.09 11.41
C TYR A 305 -16.91 -13.81 10.40
N ARG A 306 -18.13 -13.54 10.85
CA ARG A 306 -19.24 -13.15 9.97
C ARG A 306 -18.93 -11.85 9.23
N ALA A 307 -18.38 -10.85 9.91
CA ALA A 307 -17.98 -9.58 9.29
C ALA A 307 -16.85 -9.76 8.28
N LEU A 308 -15.83 -10.57 8.59
CA LEU A 308 -14.78 -10.92 7.65
C LEU A 308 -15.31 -11.65 6.42
N ASP A 309 -16.15 -12.67 6.64
CA ASP A 309 -16.69 -13.50 5.56
C ASP A 309 -17.59 -12.69 4.62
N SER A 310 -18.51 -11.89 5.16
CA SER A 310 -19.49 -11.15 4.35
C SER A 310 -18.91 -9.92 3.65
N GLY A 311 -17.98 -9.23 4.27
CA GLY A 311 -17.41 -7.98 3.77
C GLY A 311 -16.05 -8.17 3.10
N PHE A 312 -15.07 -8.62 3.88
CA PHE A 312 -13.67 -8.59 3.46
C PHE A 312 -13.29 -9.71 2.49
N PHE A 313 -13.73 -10.94 2.74
CA PHE A 313 -13.37 -12.11 1.91
C PHE A 313 -14.31 -12.30 0.72
N LYS A 314 -15.63 -12.21 0.92
CA LYS A 314 -16.62 -12.46 -0.12
C LYS A 314 -16.43 -11.59 -1.35
N VAL A 315 -16.18 -10.30 -1.17
CA VAL A 315 -15.97 -9.35 -2.29
C VAL A 315 -14.78 -9.77 -3.17
N ARG A 316 -13.74 -10.34 -2.58
CA ARG A 316 -12.56 -10.83 -3.33
C ARG A 316 -12.84 -12.16 -4.02
N TYR A 317 -13.55 -13.04 -3.32
CA TYR A 317 -13.91 -14.37 -3.81
C TYR A 317 -14.87 -14.32 -5.00
N GLU A 318 -15.84 -13.40 -4.98
CA GLU A 318 -16.80 -13.22 -6.09
C GLU A 318 -16.16 -12.68 -7.38
N ARG A 319 -14.97 -12.07 -7.30
CA ARG A 319 -14.19 -11.65 -8.48
C ARG A 319 -13.40 -12.81 -9.10
N CYS A 320 -13.42 -13.98 -8.48
CA CYS A 320 -12.70 -15.17 -8.97
C CYS A 320 -13.51 -15.89 -10.03
N SER A 321 -12.87 -16.22 -11.15
CA SER A 321 -13.40 -17.15 -12.13
C SER A 321 -13.48 -18.57 -11.54
N LEU A 322 -14.18 -19.49 -12.20
CA LEU A 322 -14.22 -20.88 -11.78
C LEU A 322 -12.81 -21.53 -11.75
N ALA A 323 -11.94 -21.15 -12.68
CA ALA A 323 -10.55 -21.63 -12.70
C ALA A 323 -9.75 -21.09 -11.51
N ASP A 324 -9.95 -19.80 -11.14
CA ASP A 324 -9.34 -19.20 -9.96
C ASP A 324 -9.81 -19.90 -8.67
N LYS A 325 -11.12 -20.15 -8.54
CA LYS A 325 -11.69 -20.83 -7.38
C LYS A 325 -11.11 -22.23 -7.23
N LYS A 326 -11.05 -23.03 -8.29
CA LYS A 326 -10.42 -24.36 -8.27
C LYS A 326 -8.95 -24.30 -7.86
N PHE A 327 -8.20 -23.31 -8.33
CA PHE A 327 -6.80 -23.11 -7.93
C PHE A 327 -6.69 -22.80 -6.43
N ILE A 328 -7.53 -21.90 -5.92
CA ILE A 328 -7.62 -21.55 -4.50
C ILE A 328 -7.97 -22.78 -3.66
N PHE A 329 -8.93 -23.60 -4.12
CA PHE A 329 -9.32 -24.85 -3.44
C PHE A 329 -8.14 -25.83 -3.34
N ALA A 330 -7.38 -25.97 -4.43
CA ALA A 330 -6.18 -26.81 -4.45
C ALA A 330 -5.09 -26.29 -3.52
N MET A 331 -4.93 -24.98 -3.36
CA MET A 331 -4.05 -24.40 -2.35
C MET A 331 -4.51 -24.78 -0.93
N VAL A 332 -5.79 -24.62 -0.62
CA VAL A 332 -6.35 -24.98 0.70
C VAL A 332 -6.20 -26.47 0.97
N LYS A 333 -6.38 -27.32 -0.05
CA LYS A 333 -6.21 -28.80 0.06
C LYS A 333 -4.76 -29.21 0.36
N CYS A 334 -3.76 -28.34 0.15
CA CYS A 334 -2.37 -28.62 0.56
C CYS A 334 -2.21 -28.71 2.10
N GLY A 335 -3.14 -28.12 2.87
CA GLY A 335 -3.13 -28.14 4.33
C GLY A 335 -2.26 -27.05 4.93
N GLU A 336 -0.98 -27.04 4.62
CA GLU A 336 -0.04 -25.99 5.09
C GLU A 336 0.29 -25.00 3.98
N LEU A 337 0.38 -23.72 4.37
CA LEU A 337 0.80 -22.60 3.53
C LEU A 337 2.06 -21.93 4.14
N PRO A 338 2.97 -21.44 3.31
CA PRO A 338 2.98 -21.47 1.83
C PRO A 338 3.12 -22.88 1.25
N CYS A 339 2.48 -23.16 0.12
CA CYS A 339 2.56 -24.45 -0.56
C CYS A 339 3.21 -24.34 -1.96
N THR A 340 3.81 -25.44 -2.41
CA THR A 340 4.51 -25.47 -3.71
C THR A 340 3.53 -25.53 -4.87
N ILE A 341 3.90 -24.92 -6.00
CA ILE A 341 3.12 -25.01 -7.24
C ILE A 341 2.92 -26.45 -7.72
N SER A 342 3.87 -27.34 -7.39
CA SER A 342 3.77 -28.77 -7.70
C SER A 342 2.66 -29.44 -6.90
N ASN A 343 2.53 -29.16 -5.61
CA ASN A 343 1.45 -29.70 -4.78
C ASN A 343 0.08 -29.21 -5.27
N ILE A 344 -0.02 -27.92 -5.63
CA ILE A 344 -1.24 -27.35 -6.22
C ILE A 344 -1.60 -28.05 -7.53
N ALA A 345 -0.62 -28.29 -8.40
CA ALA A 345 -0.81 -29.00 -9.67
C ALA A 345 -1.29 -30.44 -9.45
N THR A 346 -0.71 -31.12 -8.46
CA THR A 346 -1.13 -32.46 -8.05
C THR A 346 -2.59 -32.47 -7.57
N ASN A 347 -2.96 -31.54 -6.71
CA ASN A 347 -4.34 -31.41 -6.20
C ASN A 347 -5.35 -31.04 -7.30
N LEU A 348 -4.92 -30.45 -8.40
CA LEU A 348 -5.74 -30.12 -9.57
C LEU A 348 -5.73 -31.23 -10.64
N HIS A 349 -4.93 -32.29 -10.47
CA HIS A 349 -4.68 -33.32 -11.50
C HIS A 349 -4.28 -32.69 -12.84
N LYS A 350 -3.42 -31.68 -12.81
CA LYS A 350 -2.97 -30.92 -13.99
C LYS A 350 -1.46 -30.72 -14.01
N PRO A 351 -0.84 -30.66 -15.19
CA PRO A 351 0.57 -30.31 -15.28
C PRO A 351 0.80 -28.84 -14.85
N VAL A 352 1.95 -28.56 -14.21
CA VAL A 352 2.32 -27.22 -13.71
C VAL A 352 2.20 -26.13 -14.80
N LYS A 353 2.59 -26.44 -16.03
CA LYS A 353 2.51 -25.51 -17.16
C LYS A 353 1.08 -25.02 -17.42
N SER A 354 0.08 -25.89 -17.28
CA SER A 354 -1.33 -25.54 -17.58
C SER A 354 -2.00 -24.66 -16.51
N ILE A 355 -1.46 -24.63 -15.29
CA ILE A 355 -1.99 -23.80 -14.19
C ILE A 355 -1.25 -22.48 -14.03
N SER A 356 -0.13 -22.28 -14.74
CA SER A 356 0.69 -21.06 -14.67
C SER A 356 -0.07 -19.78 -15.04
N PRO A 357 -0.96 -19.75 -16.06
CA PRO A 357 -1.77 -18.56 -16.35
C PRO A 357 -2.70 -18.19 -15.20
N THR A 358 -3.38 -19.17 -14.57
CA THR A 358 -4.26 -18.93 -13.42
C THR A 358 -3.47 -18.43 -12.22
N ARG A 359 -2.27 -18.98 -11.96
CA ARG A 359 -1.35 -18.47 -10.95
C ARG A 359 -1.03 -16.98 -11.17
N ALA A 360 -0.61 -16.63 -12.39
CA ALA A 360 -0.28 -15.23 -12.73
C ALA A 360 -1.50 -14.31 -12.54
N GLN A 361 -2.69 -14.76 -12.95
CA GLN A 361 -3.93 -14.01 -12.78
C GLN A 361 -4.26 -13.79 -11.30
N LEU A 362 -4.13 -14.79 -10.44
CA LEU A 362 -4.40 -14.67 -8.99
C LEU A 362 -3.38 -13.76 -8.30
N ILE A 363 -2.12 -13.79 -8.71
CA ILE A 363 -1.09 -12.86 -8.23
C ILE A 363 -1.44 -11.42 -8.67
N ASN A 364 -1.86 -11.22 -9.92
CA ASN A 364 -2.26 -9.90 -10.41
C ASN A 364 -3.52 -9.37 -9.73
N LYS A 365 -4.48 -10.24 -9.40
CA LYS A 365 -5.65 -9.90 -8.57
C LYS A 365 -5.28 -9.58 -7.11
N GLY A 366 -4.05 -9.85 -6.70
CA GLY A 366 -3.57 -9.63 -5.34
C GLY A 366 -4.24 -10.53 -4.30
N LEU A 367 -4.65 -11.73 -4.71
CA LEU A 367 -5.20 -12.77 -3.82
C LEU A 367 -4.12 -13.70 -3.27
N VAL A 368 -3.12 -13.95 -4.12
CA VAL A 368 -2.01 -14.87 -3.85
C VAL A 368 -0.70 -14.13 -4.09
N TYR A 369 0.36 -14.50 -3.39
CA TYR A 369 1.71 -14.01 -3.63
C TYR A 369 2.72 -15.14 -3.58
N SER A 370 3.90 -14.93 -4.17
CA SER A 370 5.03 -15.87 -4.05
C SER A 370 5.75 -15.59 -2.73
N ALA A 371 5.55 -16.46 -1.74
CA ALA A 371 6.23 -16.37 -0.44
C ALA A 371 7.72 -16.68 -0.59
N ARG A 372 8.05 -17.69 -1.42
CA ARG A 372 9.41 -18.09 -1.82
C ARG A 372 9.39 -18.58 -3.27
N TYR A 373 10.56 -18.89 -3.80
CA TYR A 373 10.65 -19.47 -5.16
C TYR A 373 9.83 -20.76 -5.25
N GLY A 374 8.83 -20.77 -6.14
CA GLY A 374 7.96 -21.94 -6.34
C GLY A 374 6.88 -22.15 -5.28
N GLU A 375 6.82 -21.32 -4.23
CA GLU A 375 5.84 -21.40 -3.17
C GLU A 375 4.84 -20.23 -3.23
N LEU A 376 3.59 -20.52 -2.89
CA LEU A 376 2.48 -19.58 -2.92
C LEU A 376 1.76 -19.53 -1.57
N ASP A 377 1.33 -18.35 -1.21
CA ASP A 377 0.49 -18.11 -0.04
C ASP A 377 -0.59 -17.06 -0.34
N PHE A 378 -1.60 -16.97 0.51
CA PHE A 378 -2.63 -15.93 0.40
C PHE A 378 -2.13 -14.59 0.92
N THR A 379 -2.53 -13.50 0.25
CA THR A 379 -2.16 -12.14 0.66
C THR A 379 -2.86 -11.66 1.93
N VAL A 380 -3.81 -12.45 2.45
CA VAL A 380 -4.57 -12.14 3.66
C VAL A 380 -4.65 -13.39 4.52
N PRO A 381 -4.28 -13.31 5.82
CA PRO A 381 -4.49 -14.39 6.78
C PRO A 381 -5.98 -14.77 6.87
N GLU A 382 -6.27 -15.98 7.41
CA GLU A 382 -7.64 -16.50 7.62
C GLU A 382 -8.45 -16.74 6.33
N PHE A 383 -7.91 -16.46 5.14
CA PHE A 383 -8.62 -16.73 3.88
C PHE A 383 -8.83 -18.24 3.67
N THR A 384 -7.91 -19.08 4.14
CA THR A 384 -8.06 -20.54 4.16
C THR A 384 -9.32 -20.96 4.92
N GLY A 385 -9.52 -20.45 6.13
CA GLY A 385 -10.71 -20.74 6.94
C GLY A 385 -12.00 -20.25 6.28
N PHE A 386 -11.97 -19.09 5.62
CA PHE A 386 -13.11 -18.62 4.83
C PHE A 386 -13.45 -19.60 3.71
N ILE A 387 -12.45 -20.05 2.92
CA ILE A 387 -12.68 -21.02 1.82
C ILE A 387 -13.26 -22.34 2.33
N GLN A 388 -12.74 -22.85 3.44
CA GLN A 388 -13.24 -24.11 4.04
C GLN A 388 -14.72 -24.02 4.46
N ARG A 389 -15.24 -22.83 4.75
CA ARG A 389 -16.65 -22.58 5.06
C ARG A 389 -17.56 -22.42 3.82
N GLN A 390 -16.96 -22.39 2.59
CA GLN A 390 -17.76 -22.24 1.36
C GLN A 390 -18.34 -23.57 0.88
N GLU A 391 -19.60 -23.56 0.46
CA GLU A 391 -20.26 -24.76 -0.07
C GLU A 391 -19.59 -25.31 -1.35
N ASP A 392 -19.14 -24.41 -2.23
CA ASP A 392 -18.46 -24.80 -3.48
C ASP A 392 -17.15 -25.54 -3.19
N TYR A 393 -16.41 -25.18 -2.15
CA TYR A 393 -15.21 -25.90 -1.72
C TYR A 393 -15.56 -27.32 -1.24
N ASN A 394 -16.60 -27.44 -0.39
CA ASN A 394 -17.04 -28.73 0.14
C ASN A 394 -17.56 -29.67 -0.98
N LYS A 395 -18.32 -29.13 -1.94
CA LYS A 395 -18.74 -29.86 -3.13
C LYS A 395 -17.58 -30.32 -3.98
N TRP A 396 -16.60 -29.44 -4.20
CA TRP A 396 -15.38 -29.78 -4.97
C TRP A 396 -14.57 -30.89 -4.30
N CYS A 397 -14.36 -30.85 -2.99
CA CYS A 397 -13.68 -31.90 -2.24
C CYS A 397 -14.41 -33.24 -2.33
N SER A 398 -15.77 -33.24 -2.34
CA SER A 398 -16.57 -34.47 -2.45
C SER A 398 -16.56 -35.08 -3.85
N THR A 399 -16.29 -34.32 -4.89
CA THR A 399 -16.23 -34.80 -6.28
C THR A 399 -14.83 -35.30 -6.68
N GLU A 400 -13.81 -34.94 -5.91
CA GLU A 400 -12.41 -35.32 -6.16
C GLU A 400 -11.86 -36.37 -5.14
N ALA A 401 -12.72 -36.80 -4.19
CA ALA A 401 -12.46 -37.93 -3.31
C ALA A 401 -12.94 -39.25 -3.96
#